data_f0d371a713cdc1911bec0a1e078f0ec2
#
_entry.id   f0d371a713cdc1911bec0a1e078f0ec2
#
_cell.length_a   1.000
_cell.length_b   1.000
_cell.length_c   1.000
_cell.angle_alpha   90.00
_cell.angle_beta   90.00
_cell.angle_gamma   90.00
#
_symmetry.space_group_name_H-M   'P 1'
#
loop_
_entity.id
_entity.type
_entity.pdbx_description
1 polymer ?
#
loop_
_entity_poly.entity_id
_entity_poly.type
_entity_poly.pdbx_seq_one_letter_code
_entity_poly.pdbx_strand_id
1 'polypeptide(L)'
;MWLRVAVLSLLLWGTSCAKNNPTDPLANVLSSEDPKIKRVMDHLDKHEVQVRYTRIDRKNDSIIFTDFDFQVDKNNYFYPASTVKFPAAVAAAEKLNEIDSLSLNTRFFVEGDSVNTTFTKAISEIFAVSDNAANNRLVEFLGQDDLNERMQRRGVSPIRIAHRLSTDNADDVTTKPLVFYLNDSTTSLSEPIINSPIKPLELNRVKKGKGFISDESLQMGPFDFSLKNYYPIEAQTALLKRIIFPEAFPREQRFDLSDDQREYLLTAMHTLPPQLGYDPDEFYDSYVKFFMFGDSTEPMPEHIKIYNKVGYAYGTLTDCAYIKDTKNNVDFMLTATILVNSDGIFNDDAYEYDEVGIPFLAQLGRELYEYELSRKR
;
A
#
# COMPACT_ATOMS: atom_id res chain seq x y z
N MET A 1 -50.59 34.90 52.05
CA MET A 1 -50.30 35.49 50.71
C MET A 1 -48.87 35.11 50.37
N TRP A 2 -48.70 33.98 49.69
CA TRP A 2 -47.37 33.46 49.30
C TRP A 2 -47.32 33.35 47.79
N LEU A 3 -46.44 34.13 47.18
CA LEU A 3 -46.22 34.19 45.74
C LEU A 3 -45.28 33.00 45.37
N ARG A 4 -45.73 32.09 44.50
CA ARG A 4 -44.87 31.04 43.90
C ARG A 4 -44.33 31.62 42.61
N VAL A 5 -43.00 31.78 42.58
CA VAL A 5 -42.24 32.08 41.36
C VAL A 5 -41.89 30.75 40.69
N ALA A 6 -42.43 30.53 39.49
CA ALA A 6 -42.05 29.40 38.65
C ALA A 6 -40.85 29.79 37.80
N VAL A 7 -39.71 29.12 38.03
CA VAL A 7 -38.51 29.29 37.18
C VAL A 7 -38.66 28.30 35.98
N LEU A 8 -38.79 28.88 34.79
CA LEU A 8 -38.83 28.16 33.53
C LEU A 8 -37.38 27.95 33.05
N SER A 9 -36.88 26.70 33.15
CA SER A 9 -35.57 26.34 32.63
C SER A 9 -35.68 26.11 31.12
N LEU A 10 -35.18 27.03 30.31
CA LEU A 10 -34.97 26.81 28.86
C LEU A 10 -33.73 25.93 28.67
N LEU A 11 -33.96 24.68 28.27
CA LEU A 11 -32.92 23.80 27.72
C LEU A 11 -32.62 24.24 26.29
N LEU A 12 -31.54 24.97 26.10
CA LEU A 12 -30.94 25.23 24.81
C LEU A 12 -30.26 23.96 24.32
N TRP A 13 -30.88 23.26 23.39
CA TRP A 13 -30.25 22.23 22.60
C TRP A 13 -29.28 22.92 21.64
N GLY A 14 -28.00 22.96 21.99
CA GLY A 14 -26.94 23.34 21.07
C GLY A 14 -26.78 22.26 20.03
N THR A 15 -27.32 22.44 18.84
CA THR A 15 -26.89 21.71 17.66
C THR A 15 -25.44 22.10 17.38
N SER A 16 -24.52 21.25 17.78
CA SER A 16 -23.12 21.35 17.35
C SER A 16 -23.06 21.04 15.86
N CYS A 17 -23.26 22.07 15.02
CA CYS A 17 -22.77 22.02 13.66
C CYS A 17 -21.25 21.91 13.76
N ALA A 18 -20.68 20.76 13.44
CA ALA A 18 -19.25 20.66 13.15
C ALA A 18 -18.95 21.69 12.07
N LYS A 19 -18.30 22.79 12.43
CA LYS A 19 -17.78 23.76 11.45
C LYS A 19 -16.75 23.00 10.63
N ASN A 20 -17.08 22.70 9.36
CA ASN A 20 -16.10 22.31 8.38
C ASN A 20 -14.95 23.29 8.48
N ASN A 21 -13.78 22.81 8.86
CA ASN A 21 -12.60 23.64 8.98
C ASN A 21 -12.16 23.94 7.51
N PRO A 22 -12.30 25.19 7.01
CA PRO A 22 -12.04 25.47 5.59
C PRO A 22 -10.57 25.25 5.18
N THR A 23 -9.76 24.72 6.08
CA THR A 23 -8.33 24.47 5.91
C THR A 23 -7.98 22.99 5.69
N ASP A 24 -8.91 22.05 5.86
CA ASP A 24 -8.67 20.62 5.65
C ASP A 24 -9.19 20.16 4.27
N PRO A 25 -8.30 20.02 3.27
CA PRO A 25 -8.70 19.62 1.92
C PRO A 25 -9.23 18.19 1.86
N LEU A 26 -8.72 17.28 2.69
CA LEU A 26 -9.20 15.89 2.70
C LEU A 26 -10.63 15.81 3.24
N ALA A 27 -10.95 16.53 4.31
CA ALA A 27 -12.31 16.59 4.84
C ALA A 27 -13.29 17.16 3.80
N ASN A 28 -12.88 18.18 3.02
CA ASN A 28 -13.71 18.75 1.96
C ASN A 28 -13.98 17.72 0.86
N VAL A 29 -12.97 17.01 0.38
CA VAL A 29 -13.12 15.97 -0.65
C VAL A 29 -14.00 14.83 -0.16
N LEU A 30 -13.82 14.36 1.07
CA LEU A 30 -14.62 13.29 1.65
C LEU A 30 -16.08 13.70 1.92
N SER A 31 -16.39 15.00 1.91
CA SER A 31 -17.76 15.52 2.00
C SER A 31 -18.39 15.80 0.64
N SER A 32 -17.77 15.38 -0.46
CA SER A 32 -18.26 15.54 -1.82
C SER A 32 -19.61 14.86 -2.02
N GLU A 33 -20.49 15.52 -2.81
CA GLU A 33 -21.77 14.94 -3.26
C GLU A 33 -21.63 14.00 -4.46
N ASP A 34 -20.39 13.76 -4.94
CA ASP A 34 -20.15 12.76 -5.99
C ASP A 34 -20.65 11.40 -5.53
N PRO A 35 -21.46 10.68 -6.32
CA PRO A 35 -22.05 9.41 -5.90
C PRO A 35 -21.05 8.35 -5.46
N LYS A 36 -19.83 8.33 -6.02
CA LYS A 36 -18.77 7.37 -5.70
C LYS A 36 -18.19 7.62 -4.31
N ILE A 37 -18.02 8.89 -3.93
CA ILE A 37 -17.60 9.29 -2.59
C ILE A 37 -18.73 9.08 -1.59
N LYS A 38 -19.90 9.65 -1.90
CA LYS A 38 -21.06 9.65 -1.00
C LYS A 38 -21.53 8.25 -0.62
N ARG A 39 -21.54 7.31 -1.58
CA ARG A 39 -21.91 5.90 -1.35
C ARG A 39 -21.10 5.26 -0.22
N VAL A 40 -19.81 5.57 -0.14
CA VAL A 40 -18.92 5.04 0.90
C VAL A 40 -19.03 5.84 2.19
N MET A 41 -19.03 7.16 2.10
CA MET A 41 -19.03 8.05 3.26
C MET A 41 -20.34 7.99 4.07
N ASP A 42 -21.48 7.73 3.42
CA ASP A 42 -22.76 7.51 4.10
C ASP A 42 -22.83 6.16 4.83
N HIS A 43 -21.88 5.24 4.58
CA HIS A 43 -21.85 3.87 5.13
C HIS A 43 -20.49 3.46 5.68
N LEU A 44 -19.80 4.38 6.37
CA LEU A 44 -18.45 4.16 6.93
C LEU A 44 -18.36 2.97 7.89
N ASP A 45 -19.44 2.62 8.56
CA ASP A 45 -19.54 1.45 9.43
C ASP A 45 -19.30 0.12 8.69
N LYS A 46 -19.52 0.10 7.35
CA LYS A 46 -19.34 -1.07 6.49
C LYS A 46 -17.99 -1.13 5.80
N HIS A 47 -17.29 0.02 5.68
CA HIS A 47 -16.16 0.17 4.77
C HIS A 47 -14.78 0.34 5.40
N GLU A 48 -14.68 0.51 6.71
CA GLU A 48 -13.40 0.63 7.45
C GLU A 48 -12.37 1.54 6.74
N VAL A 49 -12.81 2.69 6.20
CA VAL A 49 -11.98 3.59 5.42
C VAL A 49 -10.89 4.24 6.27
N GLN A 50 -9.65 4.22 5.77
CA GLN A 50 -8.56 5.05 6.30
C GLN A 50 -7.90 5.76 5.12
N VAL A 51 -7.67 7.07 5.23
CA VAL A 51 -7.05 7.89 4.18
C VAL A 51 -6.03 8.84 4.79
N ARG A 52 -4.83 8.89 4.19
CA ARG A 52 -3.85 9.96 4.39
C ARG A 52 -3.58 10.65 3.07
N TYR A 53 -3.89 11.93 3.01
CA TYR A 53 -3.42 12.82 1.97
C TYR A 53 -2.21 13.60 2.49
N THR A 54 -1.09 13.57 1.75
CA THR A 54 0.11 14.34 2.09
C THR A 54 0.32 15.44 1.05
N ARG A 55 0.14 16.68 1.49
CA ARG A 55 0.51 17.86 0.73
C ARG A 55 2.02 18.05 0.77
N ILE A 56 2.60 18.35 -0.39
CA ILE A 56 4.03 18.60 -0.56
C ILE A 56 4.24 20.07 -0.87
N ASP A 57 4.96 20.76 0.00
CA ASP A 57 5.37 22.14 -0.19
C ASP A 57 6.91 22.21 -0.28
N ARG A 58 7.43 23.15 -1.09
CA ARG A 58 8.87 23.39 -1.23
C ARG A 58 9.17 24.81 -0.79
N LYS A 59 10.09 24.94 0.16
CA LYS A 59 10.50 26.25 0.68
C LYS A 59 12.00 26.27 0.99
N ASN A 60 12.73 27.19 0.39
CA ASN A 60 14.18 27.33 0.62
C ASN A 60 14.94 25.99 0.46
N ASP A 61 14.70 25.28 -0.65
CA ASP A 61 15.27 23.96 -0.97
C ASP A 61 14.87 22.83 -0.01
N SER A 62 13.97 23.08 0.92
CA SER A 62 13.45 22.09 1.83
C SER A 62 12.08 21.57 1.38
N ILE A 63 11.87 20.26 1.51
CA ILE A 63 10.58 19.61 1.28
C ILE A 63 9.82 19.55 2.61
N ILE A 64 8.59 20.02 2.59
CA ILE A 64 7.71 20.07 3.76
C ILE A 64 6.49 19.20 3.46
N PHE A 65 6.29 18.18 4.29
CA PHE A 65 5.11 17.33 4.24
C PHE A 65 4.08 17.82 5.25
N THR A 66 2.84 17.96 4.81
CA THR A 66 1.68 18.19 5.66
C THR A 66 0.68 17.06 5.45
N ASP A 67 0.53 16.22 6.46
CA ASP A 67 -0.40 15.09 6.41
C ASP A 67 -1.79 15.51 6.89
N PHE A 68 -2.81 15.09 6.16
CA PHE A 68 -4.23 15.19 6.50
C PHE A 68 -4.78 13.78 6.58
N ASP A 69 -5.32 13.41 7.73
CA ASP A 69 -5.72 12.06 8.05
C ASP A 69 -7.22 11.95 8.24
N PHE A 70 -7.81 10.91 7.66
CA PHE A 70 -9.17 10.47 7.95
C PHE A 70 -9.15 9.04 8.49
N GLN A 71 -9.56 8.87 9.75
CA GLN A 71 -9.59 7.58 10.48
C GLN A 71 -8.29 6.78 10.48
N VAL A 72 -7.15 7.39 10.15
CA VAL A 72 -5.84 6.71 10.17
C VAL A 72 -5.51 6.31 11.61
N ASP A 73 -5.42 5.00 11.85
CA ASP A 73 -5.08 4.43 13.14
C ASP A 73 -4.38 3.08 12.95
N LYS A 74 -3.10 3.06 13.26
CA LYS A 74 -2.27 1.85 13.21
C LYS A 74 -2.77 0.71 14.11
N ASN A 75 -3.60 1.00 15.13
CA ASN A 75 -4.15 -0.03 16.00
C ASN A 75 -5.41 -0.69 15.41
N ASN A 76 -5.98 -0.14 14.35
CA ASN A 76 -7.09 -0.74 13.60
C ASN A 76 -6.55 -1.49 12.39
N TYR A 77 -6.57 -2.82 12.51
CA TYR A 77 -6.02 -3.70 11.48
C TYR A 77 -6.85 -3.67 10.19
N PHE A 78 -6.15 -3.60 9.06
CA PHE A 78 -6.63 -4.01 7.75
C PHE A 78 -5.59 -4.93 7.09
N TYR A 79 -6.03 -5.80 6.18
CA TYR A 79 -5.10 -6.66 5.46
C TYR A 79 -4.39 -5.87 4.36
N PRO A 80 -3.04 -5.73 4.39
CA PRO A 80 -2.32 -4.86 3.47
C PRO A 80 -2.18 -5.44 2.05
N ALA A 81 -2.56 -6.68 1.85
CA ALA A 81 -2.50 -7.38 0.57
C ALA A 81 -1.14 -7.17 -0.14
N SER A 82 -1.15 -6.88 -1.43
CA SER A 82 0.08 -6.74 -2.24
C SER A 82 0.90 -5.47 -1.97
N THR A 83 0.46 -4.54 -1.11
CA THR A 83 1.31 -3.38 -0.75
C THR A 83 2.59 -3.82 -0.02
N VAL A 84 2.60 -4.99 0.61
CA VAL A 84 3.78 -5.60 1.26
C VAL A 84 4.93 -5.91 0.29
N LYS A 85 4.67 -5.92 -1.01
CA LYS A 85 5.67 -6.13 -2.05
C LYS A 85 6.60 -4.92 -2.25
N PHE A 86 6.12 -3.72 -1.91
CA PHE A 86 6.94 -2.52 -1.97
C PHE A 86 8.12 -2.57 -0.98
N PRO A 87 7.92 -2.81 0.32
CA PRO A 87 9.05 -3.00 1.23
C PRO A 87 9.96 -4.17 0.84
N ALA A 88 9.44 -5.26 0.27
CA ALA A 88 10.28 -6.38 -0.18
C ALA A 88 11.19 -5.98 -1.35
N ALA A 89 10.69 -5.22 -2.33
CA ALA A 89 11.48 -4.71 -3.46
C ALA A 89 12.59 -3.76 -2.99
N VAL A 90 12.29 -2.83 -2.08
CA VAL A 90 13.28 -1.89 -1.53
C VAL A 90 14.34 -2.60 -0.70
N ALA A 91 13.92 -3.50 0.20
CA ALA A 91 14.86 -4.26 1.05
C ALA A 91 15.79 -5.16 0.23
N ALA A 92 15.27 -5.78 -0.85
CA ALA A 92 16.09 -6.60 -1.73
C ALA A 92 17.14 -5.75 -2.47
N ALA A 93 16.77 -4.57 -2.98
CA ALA A 93 17.71 -3.67 -3.62
C ALA A 93 18.79 -3.16 -2.62
N GLU A 94 18.42 -2.85 -1.37
CA GLU A 94 19.37 -2.46 -0.32
C GLU A 94 20.31 -3.61 0.05
N LYS A 95 19.80 -4.84 0.23
CA LYS A 95 20.60 -6.01 0.59
C LYS A 95 21.66 -6.38 -0.45
N LEU A 96 21.38 -6.13 -1.73
CA LEU A 96 22.35 -6.36 -2.81
C LEU A 96 23.65 -5.57 -2.61
N ASN A 97 23.62 -4.40 -1.97
CA ASN A 97 24.82 -3.60 -1.69
C ASN A 97 25.73 -4.19 -0.60
N GLU A 98 25.26 -5.20 0.12
CA GLU A 98 26.03 -5.91 1.14
C GLU A 98 26.78 -7.13 0.55
N ILE A 99 26.55 -7.46 -0.74
CA ILE A 99 27.07 -8.67 -1.40
C ILE A 99 27.78 -8.28 -2.70
N ASP A 100 29.08 -8.07 -2.66
CA ASP A 100 29.89 -7.56 -3.79
C ASP A 100 29.71 -8.34 -5.11
N SER A 101 29.38 -9.63 -5.04
CA SER A 101 29.21 -10.49 -6.21
C SER A 101 27.84 -10.40 -6.86
N LEU A 102 26.87 -9.69 -6.25
CA LEU A 102 25.50 -9.61 -6.73
C LEU A 102 25.16 -8.17 -7.16
N SER A 103 24.21 -8.06 -8.09
CA SER A 103 23.64 -6.80 -8.56
C SER A 103 22.16 -6.98 -8.92
N LEU A 104 21.48 -5.89 -9.24
CA LEU A 104 20.10 -5.94 -9.77
C LEU A 104 19.96 -6.87 -10.98
N ASN A 105 21.00 -6.99 -11.81
CA ASN A 105 20.99 -7.80 -13.03
C ASN A 105 21.49 -9.23 -12.82
N THR A 106 21.89 -9.61 -11.61
CA THR A 106 22.30 -10.97 -11.31
C THR A 106 21.14 -11.93 -11.55
N ARG A 107 21.36 -12.94 -12.40
CA ARG A 107 20.39 -14.01 -12.64
C ARG A 107 20.37 -14.94 -11.44
N PHE A 108 19.19 -15.39 -11.08
CA PHE A 108 19.00 -16.36 -10.01
C PHE A 108 17.71 -17.18 -10.21
N PHE A 109 17.61 -18.27 -9.46
CA PHE A 109 16.36 -19.01 -9.27
C PHE A 109 16.30 -19.55 -7.84
N VAL A 110 15.10 -19.87 -7.37
CA VAL A 110 14.88 -20.55 -6.08
C VAL A 110 15.12 -22.04 -6.27
N GLU A 111 15.87 -22.69 -5.39
CA GLU A 111 16.14 -24.12 -5.47
C GLU A 111 14.83 -24.92 -5.55
N GLY A 112 14.74 -25.79 -6.57
CA GLY A 112 13.53 -26.54 -6.87
C GLY A 112 12.53 -25.83 -7.78
N ASP A 113 12.77 -24.55 -8.16
CA ASP A 113 12.00 -23.82 -9.17
C ASP A 113 12.70 -23.92 -10.55
N SER A 114 11.91 -23.89 -11.62
CA SER A 114 12.43 -23.85 -13.00
C SER A 114 12.59 -22.44 -13.55
N VAL A 115 12.14 -21.42 -12.84
CA VAL A 115 12.07 -20.04 -13.33
C VAL A 115 13.36 -19.28 -13.00
N ASN A 116 14.18 -19.03 -14.04
CA ASN A 116 15.30 -18.10 -13.96
C ASN A 116 14.80 -16.66 -14.11
N THR A 117 15.26 -15.79 -13.21
CA THR A 117 14.91 -14.37 -13.20
C THR A 117 16.10 -13.50 -12.84
N THR A 118 15.90 -12.18 -12.75
CA THR A 118 16.83 -11.20 -12.18
C THR A 118 16.08 -10.37 -11.13
N PHE A 119 16.81 -9.66 -10.26
CA PHE A 119 16.16 -8.74 -9.32
C PHE A 119 15.44 -7.61 -10.05
N THR A 120 16.01 -7.09 -11.16
CA THR A 120 15.31 -6.13 -12.04
C THR A 120 13.97 -6.66 -12.51
N LYS A 121 13.95 -7.87 -13.09
CA LYS A 121 12.72 -8.47 -13.61
C LYS A 121 11.69 -8.68 -12.49
N ALA A 122 12.09 -9.25 -11.36
CA ALA A 122 11.19 -9.47 -10.23
C ALA A 122 10.58 -8.15 -9.71
N ILE A 123 11.40 -7.09 -9.57
CA ILE A 123 10.92 -5.77 -9.15
C ILE A 123 9.94 -5.17 -10.18
N SER A 124 10.23 -5.28 -11.48
CA SER A 124 9.32 -4.82 -12.54
C SER A 124 7.98 -5.53 -12.49
N GLU A 125 7.97 -6.86 -12.37
CA GLU A 125 6.74 -7.69 -12.29
C GLU A 125 5.90 -7.33 -11.04
N ILE A 126 6.56 -7.05 -9.91
CA ILE A 126 5.89 -6.58 -8.68
C ILE A 126 5.12 -5.28 -8.90
N PHE A 127 5.71 -4.30 -9.58
CA PHE A 127 5.06 -3.01 -9.74
C PHE A 127 4.10 -2.97 -10.93
N ALA A 128 4.41 -3.66 -12.02
CA ALA A 128 3.59 -3.62 -13.22
C ALA A 128 2.30 -4.44 -13.11
N VAL A 129 2.38 -5.69 -12.61
CA VAL A 129 1.23 -6.60 -12.56
C VAL A 129 1.00 -7.19 -11.17
N SER A 130 1.70 -6.67 -10.18
CA SER A 130 1.57 -7.15 -8.80
C SER A 130 1.86 -8.65 -8.63
N ASP A 131 2.87 -9.18 -9.33
CA ASP A 131 3.18 -10.61 -9.35
C ASP A 131 3.56 -11.17 -7.96
N ASN A 132 2.89 -12.24 -7.52
CA ASN A 132 3.11 -12.87 -6.23
C ASN A 132 4.40 -13.70 -6.22
N ALA A 133 4.68 -14.43 -7.31
CA ALA A 133 5.86 -15.30 -7.37
C ALA A 133 7.15 -14.46 -7.40
N ALA A 134 7.16 -13.33 -8.11
CA ALA A 134 8.26 -12.38 -8.10
C ALA A 134 8.55 -11.87 -6.67
N ASN A 135 7.51 -11.47 -5.93
CA ASN A 135 7.64 -11.08 -4.53
C ASN A 135 8.18 -12.22 -3.65
N ASN A 136 7.64 -13.43 -3.79
CA ASN A 136 8.05 -14.56 -2.97
C ASN A 136 9.52 -14.90 -3.17
N ARG A 137 10.07 -14.77 -4.41
CA ARG A 137 11.50 -14.91 -4.68
C ARG A 137 12.34 -13.87 -3.94
N LEU A 138 11.87 -12.62 -3.80
CA LEU A 138 12.55 -11.61 -3.00
C LEU A 138 12.46 -11.91 -1.50
N VAL A 139 11.35 -12.49 -1.03
CA VAL A 139 11.22 -12.94 0.37
C VAL A 139 12.15 -14.11 0.66
N GLU A 140 12.36 -15.04 -0.29
CA GLU A 140 13.38 -16.11 -0.14
C GLU A 140 14.79 -15.53 -0.04
N PHE A 141 15.10 -14.45 -0.78
CA PHE A 141 16.39 -13.78 -0.69
C PHE A 141 16.60 -13.04 0.64
N LEU A 142 15.55 -12.45 1.19
CA LEU A 142 15.62 -11.59 2.37
C LEU A 142 15.49 -12.37 3.68
N GLY A 143 14.51 -13.27 3.76
CA GLY A 143 13.91 -13.71 5.00
C GLY A 143 12.97 -12.63 5.59
N GLN A 144 11.98 -13.06 6.38
CA GLN A 144 11.00 -12.16 6.98
C GLN A 144 11.61 -11.25 8.04
N ASP A 145 12.53 -11.80 8.88
CA ASP A 145 13.16 -11.05 9.98
C ASP A 145 14.03 -9.91 9.45
N ASP A 146 14.93 -10.15 8.49
CA ASP A 146 15.81 -9.15 7.89
C ASP A 146 14.97 -8.05 7.15
N LEU A 147 13.94 -8.47 6.41
CA LEU A 147 13.05 -7.52 5.74
C LEU A 147 12.41 -6.56 6.76
N ASN A 148 11.80 -7.10 7.82
CA ASN A 148 11.13 -6.29 8.84
C ASN A 148 12.12 -5.38 9.59
N GLU A 149 13.30 -5.89 9.94
CA GLU A 149 14.34 -5.12 10.63
C GLU A 149 14.86 -3.97 9.77
N ARG A 150 15.10 -4.17 8.46
CA ARG A 150 15.51 -3.12 7.52
C ARG A 150 14.49 -1.98 7.51
N MET A 151 13.21 -2.30 7.39
CA MET A 151 12.14 -1.30 7.42
C MET A 151 12.13 -0.52 8.73
N GLN A 152 12.17 -1.21 9.87
CA GLN A 152 12.10 -0.58 11.20
C GLN A 152 13.32 0.32 11.46
N ARG A 153 14.53 -0.11 11.10
CA ARG A 153 15.76 0.69 11.22
C ARG A 153 15.70 1.99 10.43
N ARG A 154 14.99 2.01 9.31
CA ARG A 154 14.79 3.20 8.47
C ARG A 154 13.59 4.04 8.89
N GLY A 155 12.90 3.70 10.00
CA GLY A 155 11.74 4.43 10.51
C GLY A 155 10.44 4.14 9.74
N VAL A 156 10.36 2.99 9.06
CA VAL A 156 9.14 2.44 8.48
C VAL A 156 8.54 1.47 9.49
N SER A 157 7.71 2.00 10.40
CA SER A 157 7.18 1.26 11.55
C SER A 157 5.82 1.80 11.97
N PRO A 158 4.92 0.94 12.51
CA PRO A 158 5.07 -0.50 12.64
C PRO A 158 4.89 -1.24 11.31
N ILE A 159 5.58 -2.37 11.16
CA ILE A 159 5.43 -3.26 10.01
C ILE A 159 5.72 -4.71 10.43
N ARG A 160 5.02 -5.66 9.84
CA ARG A 160 5.29 -7.08 9.93
C ARG A 160 4.95 -7.77 8.61
N ILE A 161 5.97 -8.19 7.88
CA ILE A 161 5.85 -9.13 6.78
C ILE A 161 6.06 -10.51 7.38
N ALA A 162 5.01 -11.31 7.39
CA ALA A 162 4.94 -12.56 8.15
C ALA A 162 4.89 -13.79 7.26
N HIS A 163 4.43 -13.63 6.03
CA HIS A 163 4.21 -14.75 5.12
C HIS A 163 4.38 -14.34 3.65
N ARG A 164 4.64 -15.34 2.81
CA ARG A 164 4.61 -15.26 1.35
C ARG A 164 3.16 -15.12 0.85
N LEU A 165 2.99 -14.88 -0.42
CA LEU A 165 1.68 -14.62 -1.01
C LEU A 165 1.30 -15.75 -1.98
N SER A 166 0.07 -16.28 -1.85
CA SER A 166 -0.54 -17.26 -2.77
C SER A 166 0.37 -18.42 -3.13
N THR A 167 0.90 -19.12 -2.12
CA THR A 167 1.75 -20.29 -2.28
C THR A 167 1.55 -21.25 -1.10
N ASP A 168 1.77 -22.56 -1.34
CA ASP A 168 1.57 -23.61 -0.32
C ASP A 168 2.51 -23.45 0.89
N ASN A 169 3.72 -22.91 0.69
CA ASN A 169 4.68 -22.63 1.74
C ASN A 169 4.57 -21.19 2.31
N ALA A 170 3.38 -20.61 2.27
CA ALA A 170 3.17 -19.22 2.67
C ALA A 170 3.71 -18.92 4.07
N ASP A 171 3.38 -19.75 5.03
CA ASP A 171 3.65 -19.54 6.45
C ASP A 171 4.99 -20.20 6.93
N ASP A 172 5.80 -20.76 6.01
CA ASP A 172 7.09 -21.37 6.36
C ASP A 172 8.06 -20.31 6.90
N VAL A 173 8.63 -20.58 8.07
CA VAL A 173 9.63 -19.71 8.70
C VAL A 173 11.04 -19.88 8.10
N THR A 174 11.28 -20.95 7.35
CA THR A 174 12.54 -21.20 6.67
C THR A 174 12.43 -20.84 5.20
N THR A 175 13.40 -20.08 4.68
CA THR A 175 13.48 -19.76 3.26
C THR A 175 14.04 -20.94 2.46
N LYS A 176 13.70 -21.01 1.18
CA LYS A 176 14.38 -21.88 0.22
C LYS A 176 15.70 -21.25 -0.21
N PRO A 177 16.76 -22.05 -0.42
CA PRO A 177 18.01 -21.55 -1.00
C PRO A 177 17.81 -20.92 -2.38
N LEU A 178 18.67 -19.97 -2.74
CA LEU A 178 18.75 -19.41 -4.08
C LEU A 178 20.05 -19.80 -4.77
N VAL A 179 19.95 -20.08 -6.04
CA VAL A 179 21.11 -20.31 -6.91
C VAL A 179 21.36 -19.03 -7.72
N PHE A 180 22.50 -18.39 -7.50
CA PHE A 180 22.94 -17.19 -8.21
C PHE A 180 23.92 -17.55 -9.32
N TYR A 181 23.75 -17.00 -10.51
CA TYR A 181 24.72 -17.09 -11.60
C TYR A 181 25.72 -15.94 -11.44
N LEU A 182 26.93 -16.25 -10.97
CA LEU A 182 27.99 -15.25 -10.86
C LEU A 182 28.60 -14.91 -12.22
N ASN A 183 28.59 -15.86 -13.15
CA ASN A 183 28.91 -15.74 -14.58
C ASN A 183 28.32 -16.94 -15.35
N ASP A 184 28.65 -17.09 -16.62
CA ASP A 184 28.09 -18.15 -17.49
C ASP A 184 28.51 -19.59 -17.07
N SER A 185 29.53 -19.75 -16.24
CA SER A 185 30.09 -21.06 -15.86
C SER A 185 30.11 -21.29 -14.34
N THR A 186 29.78 -20.30 -13.54
CA THR A 186 29.90 -20.37 -12.08
C THR A 186 28.59 -19.96 -11.41
N THR A 187 28.11 -20.81 -10.51
CA THR A 187 26.96 -20.52 -9.66
C THR A 187 27.38 -20.49 -8.18
N SER A 188 26.60 -19.82 -7.36
CA SER A 188 26.68 -19.84 -5.90
C SER A 188 25.31 -20.20 -5.34
N LEU A 189 25.28 -21.04 -4.31
CA LEU A 189 24.07 -21.43 -3.59
C LEU A 189 24.05 -20.66 -2.26
N SER A 190 22.91 -20.03 -1.92
CA SER A 190 22.72 -19.46 -0.59
C SER A 190 22.35 -20.54 0.43
N GLU A 191 22.65 -20.29 1.69
CA GLU A 191 22.06 -21.07 2.79
C GLU A 191 20.59 -20.66 3.00
N PRO A 192 19.73 -21.59 3.47
CA PRO A 192 18.39 -21.25 3.92
C PRO A 192 18.44 -20.34 5.15
N ILE A 193 17.54 -19.38 5.21
CA ILE A 193 17.40 -18.45 6.36
C ILE A 193 16.30 -19.00 7.26
N ILE A 194 16.57 -19.13 8.55
CA ILE A 194 15.60 -19.53 9.57
C ILE A 194 15.12 -18.26 10.28
N ASN A 195 13.86 -17.94 10.13
CA ASN A 195 13.21 -16.77 10.72
C ASN A 195 12.54 -17.10 12.06
N SER A 196 12.21 -16.06 12.82
CA SER A 196 11.50 -16.19 14.08
C SER A 196 10.05 -16.67 13.86
N PRO A 197 9.52 -17.51 14.74
CA PRO A 197 8.10 -17.88 14.71
C PRO A 197 7.21 -16.65 14.86
N ILE A 198 6.13 -16.60 14.05
CA ILE A 198 5.19 -15.49 14.05
C ILE A 198 4.33 -15.53 15.32
N LYS A 199 4.18 -14.39 15.97
CA LYS A 199 3.29 -14.20 17.12
C LYS A 199 1.99 -13.51 16.69
N PRO A 200 0.84 -13.81 17.32
CA PRO A 200 -0.40 -13.10 17.02
C PRO A 200 -0.27 -11.58 17.23
N LEU A 201 -0.90 -10.79 16.33
CA LEU A 201 -1.08 -9.35 16.50
C LEU A 201 -2.12 -9.07 17.58
N GLU A 202 -1.80 -8.14 18.47
CA GLU A 202 -2.71 -7.61 19.49
C GLU A 202 -3.25 -6.25 19.04
N LEU A 203 -4.08 -6.27 17.97
CA LEU A 203 -4.67 -5.08 17.37
C LEU A 203 -6.20 -5.21 17.35
N ASN A 204 -6.87 -4.05 17.22
CA ASN A 204 -8.30 -4.02 16.96
C ASN A 204 -8.59 -4.59 15.55
N ARG A 205 -9.74 -5.19 15.37
CA ARG A 205 -10.25 -5.67 14.07
C ARG A 205 -9.39 -6.74 13.38
N VAL A 206 -8.56 -7.49 14.12
CA VAL A 206 -7.84 -8.66 13.57
C VAL A 206 -8.76 -9.86 13.33
N LYS A 207 -9.95 -9.86 13.92
CA LYS A 207 -11.00 -10.86 13.67
C LYS A 207 -12.18 -10.17 13.01
N LYS A 208 -12.53 -10.62 11.80
CA LYS A 208 -13.49 -9.94 10.92
C LYS A 208 -14.52 -10.89 10.35
N GLY A 209 -15.70 -10.34 10.03
CA GLY A 209 -16.79 -11.04 9.36
C GLY A 209 -17.58 -11.98 10.25
N LYS A 210 -18.54 -12.67 9.63
CA LYS A 210 -19.42 -13.65 10.27
C LYS A 210 -19.15 -15.09 9.83
N GLY A 211 -18.34 -15.26 8.74
CA GLY A 211 -17.93 -16.54 8.19
C GLY A 211 -16.77 -16.40 7.24
N PHE A 212 -16.21 -17.53 6.83
CA PHE A 212 -15.14 -17.60 5.82
C PHE A 212 -15.13 -18.96 5.12
N ILE A 213 -14.60 -19.03 3.91
CA ILE A 213 -14.40 -20.30 3.21
C ILE A 213 -13.03 -20.88 3.58
N SER A 214 -13.03 -22.14 4.00
CA SER A 214 -11.84 -22.97 4.19
C SER A 214 -12.13 -24.38 3.73
N ASP A 215 -11.18 -24.97 2.99
CA ASP A 215 -11.33 -26.32 2.41
C ASP A 215 -12.67 -26.48 1.66
N GLU A 216 -12.99 -25.49 0.81
CA GLU A 216 -14.24 -25.41 0.03
C GLU A 216 -15.54 -25.41 0.88
N SER A 217 -15.43 -25.17 2.18
CA SER A 217 -16.56 -25.20 3.11
C SER A 217 -16.70 -23.89 3.87
N LEU A 218 -17.97 -23.44 4.06
CA LEU A 218 -18.28 -22.28 4.88
C LEU A 218 -18.08 -22.61 6.37
N GLN A 219 -17.18 -21.87 7.00
CA GLN A 219 -16.96 -21.88 8.42
C GLN A 219 -17.65 -20.67 9.06
N MET A 220 -18.44 -20.89 10.10
CA MET A 220 -19.09 -19.80 10.83
C MET A 220 -18.17 -19.23 11.90
N GLY A 221 -18.18 -17.90 12.02
CA GLY A 221 -17.33 -17.14 12.94
C GLY A 221 -16.35 -16.23 12.20
N PRO A 222 -15.67 -15.33 12.90
CA PRO A 222 -14.78 -14.36 12.27
C PRO A 222 -13.52 -15.03 11.70
N PHE A 223 -13.08 -14.57 10.52
CA PHE A 223 -11.76 -14.89 9.99
C PHE A 223 -10.67 -14.22 10.83
N ASP A 224 -9.64 -14.95 11.22
CA ASP A 224 -8.57 -14.48 12.09
C ASP A 224 -7.34 -14.07 11.28
N PHE A 225 -7.07 -12.76 11.23
CA PHE A 225 -5.91 -12.16 10.59
C PHE A 225 -4.71 -11.99 11.53
N SER A 226 -4.79 -12.45 12.79
CA SER A 226 -3.74 -12.15 13.78
C SER A 226 -2.35 -12.66 13.41
N LEU A 227 -2.22 -13.67 12.56
CA LEU A 227 -0.95 -14.20 12.06
C LEU A 227 -0.57 -13.67 10.66
N LYS A 228 -1.40 -12.81 10.05
CA LYS A 228 -1.18 -12.30 8.69
C LYS A 228 -0.25 -11.06 8.66
N ASN A 229 0.11 -10.64 7.45
CA ASN A 229 0.90 -9.44 7.22
C ASN A 229 0.25 -8.20 7.84
N TYR A 230 1.05 -7.25 8.30
CA TYR A 230 0.60 -5.99 8.86
C TYR A 230 1.47 -4.84 8.34
N TYR A 231 0.84 -3.87 7.70
CA TYR A 231 1.51 -2.72 7.09
C TYR A 231 0.52 -1.54 7.01
N PRO A 232 0.37 -0.74 8.10
CA PRO A 232 -0.62 0.34 8.20
C PRO A 232 -0.28 1.54 7.34
N ILE A 233 -1.26 2.43 7.15
CA ILE A 233 -1.18 3.65 6.32
C ILE A 233 0.05 4.50 6.66
N GLU A 234 0.35 4.66 7.95
CA GLU A 234 1.49 5.45 8.41
C GLU A 234 2.83 4.87 7.91
N ALA A 235 2.99 3.56 7.99
CA ALA A 235 4.21 2.89 7.55
C ALA A 235 4.32 2.85 6.01
N GLN A 236 3.21 2.67 5.29
CA GLN A 236 3.16 2.76 3.83
C GLN A 236 3.62 4.15 3.35
N THR A 237 3.02 5.20 3.90
CA THR A 237 3.40 6.59 3.59
C THR A 237 4.86 6.89 3.99
N ALA A 238 5.33 6.35 5.13
CA ALA A 238 6.69 6.55 5.59
C ALA A 238 7.74 5.95 4.63
N LEU A 239 7.48 4.77 4.06
CA LEU A 239 8.34 4.17 3.04
C LEU A 239 8.32 5.00 1.77
N LEU A 240 7.13 5.34 1.27
CA LEU A 240 6.97 6.11 0.05
C LEU A 240 7.73 7.45 0.12
N LYS A 241 7.58 8.21 1.21
CA LYS A 241 8.30 9.47 1.44
C LYS A 241 9.82 9.29 1.34
N ARG A 242 10.38 8.21 1.90
CA ARG A 242 11.84 7.94 1.91
C ARG A 242 12.40 7.54 0.55
N ILE A 243 11.60 6.86 -0.26
CA ILE A 243 12.03 6.45 -1.61
C ILE A 243 11.93 7.63 -2.59
N ILE A 244 10.85 8.42 -2.50
CA ILE A 244 10.64 9.58 -3.39
C ILE A 244 11.55 10.75 -3.02
N PHE A 245 11.71 11.04 -1.72
CA PHE A 245 12.41 12.22 -1.20
C PHE A 245 13.42 11.85 -0.09
N PRO A 246 14.43 11.04 -0.38
CA PRO A 246 15.40 10.62 0.65
C PRO A 246 16.11 11.80 1.29
N GLU A 247 16.32 12.91 0.56
CA GLU A 247 16.95 14.14 1.05
C GLU A 247 16.18 14.83 2.19
N ALA A 248 14.87 14.57 2.30
CA ALA A 248 14.04 15.10 3.39
C ALA A 248 14.26 14.39 4.73
N PHE A 249 15.09 13.35 4.76
CA PHE A 249 15.31 12.52 5.96
C PHE A 249 16.79 12.52 6.38
N PRO A 250 17.09 12.33 7.69
CA PRO A 250 18.43 12.07 8.18
C PRO A 250 19.04 10.83 7.52
N ARG A 251 20.39 10.80 7.41
CA ARG A 251 21.09 9.72 6.68
C ARG A 251 20.74 8.33 7.20
N GLU A 252 20.63 8.16 8.51
CA GLU A 252 20.29 6.89 9.17
C GLU A 252 18.89 6.36 8.85
N GLN A 253 18.00 7.23 8.39
CA GLN A 253 16.64 6.87 7.95
C GLN A 253 16.51 6.70 6.43
N ARG A 254 17.58 6.89 5.68
CA ARG A 254 17.60 6.63 4.23
C ARG A 254 17.98 5.18 3.97
N PHE A 255 17.37 4.59 2.96
CA PHE A 255 17.80 3.29 2.47
C PHE A 255 19.15 3.42 1.78
N ASP A 256 20.01 2.44 1.95
CA ASP A 256 21.32 2.40 1.31
C ASP A 256 21.19 1.88 -0.13
N LEU A 257 20.71 2.75 -0.99
CA LEU A 257 20.50 2.51 -2.41
C LEU A 257 21.47 3.35 -3.21
N SER A 258 22.11 2.76 -4.24
CA SER A 258 22.81 3.55 -5.24
C SER A 258 21.82 4.41 -6.05
N ASP A 259 22.32 5.45 -6.73
CA ASP A 259 21.49 6.28 -7.58
C ASP A 259 20.78 5.46 -8.66
N ASP A 260 21.49 4.50 -9.30
CA ASP A 260 20.93 3.59 -10.30
C ASP A 260 19.81 2.69 -9.73
N GLN A 261 20.00 2.16 -8.52
CA GLN A 261 18.98 1.34 -7.87
C GLN A 261 17.72 2.14 -7.53
N ARG A 262 17.91 3.36 -7.02
CA ARG A 262 16.80 4.25 -6.72
C ARG A 262 16.06 4.67 -7.98
N GLU A 263 16.79 5.07 -9.04
CA GLU A 263 16.18 5.43 -10.32
C GLU A 263 15.41 4.25 -10.92
N TYR A 264 15.98 3.04 -10.83
CA TYR A 264 15.31 1.83 -11.29
C TYR A 264 13.99 1.57 -10.52
N LEU A 265 14.02 1.64 -9.18
CA LEU A 265 12.82 1.50 -8.36
C LEU A 265 11.75 2.52 -8.73
N LEU A 266 12.13 3.80 -8.85
CA LEU A 266 11.21 4.86 -9.25
C LEU A 266 10.62 4.61 -10.64
N THR A 267 11.44 4.18 -11.60
CA THR A 267 10.98 3.83 -12.93
C THR A 267 9.99 2.68 -12.88
N ALA A 268 10.32 1.58 -12.19
CA ALA A 268 9.43 0.43 -12.05
C ALA A 268 8.07 0.81 -11.43
N MET A 269 8.07 1.68 -10.41
CA MET A 269 6.84 2.11 -9.72
C MET A 269 5.85 2.84 -10.62
N HIS A 270 6.28 3.54 -11.66
CA HIS A 270 5.38 4.30 -12.54
C HIS A 270 5.25 3.70 -13.94
N THR A 271 6.04 2.68 -14.29
CA THR A 271 5.93 1.99 -15.58
C THR A 271 4.59 1.27 -15.68
N LEU A 272 3.92 1.45 -16.81
CA LEU A 272 2.63 0.84 -17.09
C LEU A 272 2.82 -0.57 -17.69
N PRO A 273 1.90 -1.52 -17.44
CA PRO A 273 2.04 -2.90 -17.93
C PRO A 273 2.30 -3.01 -19.44
N PRO A 274 1.60 -2.28 -20.33
CA PRO A 274 1.84 -2.37 -21.77
C PRO A 274 3.26 -1.96 -22.19
N GLN A 275 3.92 -1.06 -21.43
CA GLN A 275 5.30 -0.64 -21.70
C GLN A 275 6.33 -1.75 -21.46
N LEU A 276 5.95 -2.80 -20.71
CA LEU A 276 6.75 -3.99 -20.45
C LEU A 276 6.34 -5.18 -21.35
N GLY A 277 5.44 -4.96 -22.32
CA GLY A 277 5.00 -5.97 -23.27
C GLY A 277 3.86 -6.87 -22.77
N TYR A 278 3.18 -6.50 -21.68
CA TYR A 278 1.94 -7.15 -21.28
C TYR A 278 0.81 -6.79 -22.26
N ASP A 279 -0.14 -7.72 -22.48
CA ASP A 279 -1.28 -7.50 -23.31
C ASP A 279 -2.17 -6.38 -22.73
N PRO A 280 -2.39 -5.27 -23.47
CA PRO A 280 -3.17 -4.14 -22.96
C PRO A 280 -4.66 -4.44 -22.76
N ASP A 281 -5.21 -5.47 -23.43
CA ASP A 281 -6.59 -5.89 -23.22
C ASP A 281 -6.80 -6.59 -21.87
N GLU A 282 -5.74 -7.21 -21.32
CA GLU A 282 -5.74 -7.85 -19.99
C GLU A 282 -5.12 -6.93 -18.93
N PHE A 283 -4.01 -6.26 -19.28
CA PHE A 283 -3.23 -5.40 -18.37
C PHE A 283 -3.16 -3.98 -18.92
N TYR A 284 -4.30 -3.27 -18.83
CA TYR A 284 -4.42 -1.88 -19.28
C TYR A 284 -3.62 -0.91 -18.40
N ASP A 285 -3.45 0.34 -18.81
CA ASP A 285 -2.59 1.33 -18.15
C ASP A 285 -2.88 1.48 -16.64
N SER A 286 -4.14 1.50 -16.26
CA SER A 286 -4.57 1.69 -14.87
C SER A 286 -4.74 0.39 -14.07
N TYR A 287 -4.36 -0.77 -14.62
CA TYR A 287 -4.51 -2.09 -13.97
C TYR A 287 -4.04 -2.12 -12.51
N VAL A 288 -2.96 -1.42 -12.20
CA VAL A 288 -2.41 -1.26 -10.84
C VAL A 288 -2.32 0.21 -10.41
N LYS A 289 -3.24 1.08 -10.87
CA LYS A 289 -3.29 2.50 -10.55
C LYS A 289 -4.70 2.86 -10.06
N PHE A 290 -5.01 2.54 -8.79
CA PHE A 290 -6.37 2.69 -8.28
C PHE A 290 -6.80 4.15 -8.16
N PHE A 291 -5.90 5.04 -7.71
CA PHE A 291 -6.19 6.46 -7.65
C PHE A 291 -6.29 7.08 -9.05
N MET A 292 -7.25 7.95 -9.24
CA MET A 292 -7.56 8.72 -10.45
C MET A 292 -8.09 7.89 -11.61
N PHE A 293 -7.49 6.75 -11.93
CA PHE A 293 -7.73 6.02 -13.18
C PHE A 293 -8.23 4.59 -13.01
N GLY A 294 -8.28 4.04 -11.80
CA GLY A 294 -8.58 2.62 -11.54
C GLY A 294 -9.96 2.17 -12.06
N ASP A 295 -10.91 3.09 -12.24
CA ASP A 295 -12.24 2.84 -12.79
C ASP A 295 -12.35 3.11 -14.31
N SER A 296 -11.21 3.14 -15.03
CA SER A 296 -11.15 3.37 -16.48
C SER A 296 -10.10 2.46 -17.12
N THR A 297 -10.39 1.95 -18.30
CA THR A 297 -9.44 1.22 -19.16
C THR A 297 -8.81 2.09 -20.25
N GLU A 298 -9.19 3.38 -20.31
CA GLU A 298 -8.63 4.32 -21.26
C GLU A 298 -7.14 4.62 -20.97
N PRO A 299 -6.34 4.91 -22.00
CA PRO A 299 -4.94 5.27 -21.83
C PRO A 299 -4.72 6.44 -20.87
N MET A 300 -3.76 6.31 -19.97
CA MET A 300 -3.40 7.37 -19.03
C MET A 300 -2.63 8.50 -19.72
N PRO A 301 -2.87 9.79 -19.34
CA PRO A 301 -2.10 10.91 -19.89
C PRO A 301 -0.62 10.79 -19.55
N GLU A 302 0.27 10.90 -20.56
CA GLU A 302 1.73 10.75 -20.39
C GLU A 302 2.37 11.69 -19.37
N HIS A 303 1.75 12.87 -19.15
CA HIS A 303 2.25 13.86 -18.20
C HIS A 303 1.91 13.55 -16.75
N ILE A 304 1.01 12.59 -16.49
CA ILE A 304 0.66 12.12 -15.14
C ILE A 304 1.40 10.82 -14.86
N LYS A 305 2.24 10.83 -13.83
CA LYS A 305 2.98 9.66 -13.36
C LYS A 305 2.54 9.29 -11.95
N ILE A 306 2.16 8.04 -11.75
CA ILE A 306 1.73 7.50 -10.46
C ILE A 306 2.76 6.46 -10.00
N TYR A 307 3.53 6.82 -8.99
CA TYR A 307 4.53 5.97 -8.34
C TYR A 307 3.85 5.28 -7.16
N ASN A 308 3.44 4.03 -7.32
CA ASN A 308 2.60 3.41 -6.32
C ASN A 308 2.80 1.90 -6.17
N LYS A 309 2.18 1.36 -5.13
CA LYS A 309 1.90 -0.07 -5.00
C LYS A 309 0.50 -0.28 -4.45
N VAL A 310 -0.31 -0.96 -5.24
CA VAL A 310 -1.65 -1.38 -4.85
C VAL A 310 -1.65 -2.72 -4.12
N GLY A 311 -2.73 -2.99 -3.43
CA GLY A 311 -3.06 -4.30 -2.90
C GLY A 311 -4.57 -4.51 -2.83
N TYR A 312 -5.04 -5.73 -3.15
CA TYR A 312 -6.40 -6.14 -2.90
C TYR A 312 -6.44 -7.64 -2.54
N ALA A 313 -7.15 -7.97 -1.50
CA ALA A 313 -7.50 -9.33 -1.08
C ALA A 313 -8.46 -9.27 0.11
N TYR A 314 -9.25 -10.32 0.28
CA TYR A 314 -10.18 -10.45 1.39
C TYR A 314 -11.12 -9.24 1.55
N GLY A 315 -11.59 -8.69 0.45
CA GLY A 315 -12.45 -7.52 0.42
C GLY A 315 -11.74 -6.18 0.74
N THR A 316 -10.45 -6.20 1.06
CA THR A 316 -9.68 -4.97 1.29
C THR A 316 -9.02 -4.51 0.00
N LEU A 317 -9.18 -3.21 -0.31
CA LEU A 317 -8.42 -2.48 -1.31
C LEU A 317 -7.52 -1.48 -0.61
N THR A 318 -6.27 -1.33 -1.07
CA THR A 318 -5.36 -0.31 -0.58
C THR A 318 -4.43 0.15 -1.70
N ASP A 319 -4.09 1.44 -1.70
CA ASP A 319 -3.08 2.01 -2.60
C ASP A 319 -2.25 3.04 -1.84
N CYS A 320 -0.95 3.06 -2.13
CA CYS A 320 0.00 4.01 -1.58
C CYS A 320 0.76 4.64 -2.75
N ALA A 321 0.46 5.90 -3.06
CA ALA A 321 0.90 6.56 -4.29
C ALA A 321 1.52 7.94 -4.06
N TYR A 322 2.57 8.23 -4.82
CA TYR A 322 3.00 9.58 -5.16
C TYR A 322 2.55 9.90 -6.58
N ILE A 323 1.72 10.92 -6.70
CA ILE A 323 1.11 11.35 -7.96
C ILE A 323 1.82 12.63 -8.40
N LYS A 324 2.30 12.64 -9.64
CA LYS A 324 3.04 13.77 -10.22
C LYS A 324 2.49 14.11 -11.61
N ASP A 325 2.06 15.35 -11.76
CA ASP A 325 1.73 15.94 -13.05
C ASP A 325 2.88 16.88 -13.48
N THR A 326 3.60 16.49 -14.52
CA THR A 326 4.75 17.24 -15.03
C THR A 326 4.35 18.45 -15.85
N LYS A 327 3.13 18.47 -16.40
CA LYS A 327 2.58 19.58 -17.22
C LYS A 327 2.14 20.75 -16.36
N ASN A 328 1.43 20.47 -15.27
CA ASN A 328 0.86 21.49 -14.40
C ASN A 328 1.70 21.72 -13.12
N ASN A 329 2.86 21.05 -13.00
CA ASN A 329 3.73 21.10 -11.82
C ASN A 329 3.00 20.80 -10.52
N VAL A 330 2.15 19.76 -10.55
CA VAL A 330 1.39 19.25 -9.39
C VAL A 330 2.05 17.99 -8.87
N ASP A 331 2.19 17.88 -7.55
CA ASP A 331 2.58 16.64 -6.89
C ASP A 331 2.06 16.53 -5.46
N PHE A 332 1.63 15.34 -5.08
CA PHE A 332 1.14 15.01 -3.76
C PHE A 332 1.23 13.50 -3.51
N MET A 333 1.04 13.09 -2.25
CA MET A 333 0.91 11.67 -1.92
C MET A 333 -0.49 11.36 -1.38
N LEU A 334 -0.95 10.17 -1.70
CA LEU A 334 -2.22 9.63 -1.22
C LEU A 334 -2.03 8.18 -0.84
N THR A 335 -2.44 7.83 0.37
CA THR A 335 -2.47 6.44 0.85
C THR A 335 -3.83 6.17 1.45
N ALA A 336 -4.51 5.15 0.96
CA ALA A 336 -5.85 4.83 1.43
C ALA A 336 -6.11 3.33 1.48
N THR A 337 -7.04 2.93 2.35
CA THR A 337 -7.60 1.59 2.40
C THR A 337 -9.12 1.67 2.57
N ILE A 338 -9.81 0.68 2.01
CA ILE A 338 -11.26 0.48 2.12
C ILE A 338 -11.58 -1.00 2.17
N LEU A 339 -12.52 -1.39 3.02
CA LEU A 339 -13.12 -2.74 3.03
C LEU A 339 -14.42 -2.73 2.21
N VAL A 340 -14.54 -3.68 1.29
CA VAL A 340 -15.74 -3.93 0.48
C VAL A 340 -16.08 -5.42 0.55
N ASN A 341 -16.85 -5.79 1.57
CA ASN A 341 -17.27 -7.15 1.89
C ASN A 341 -18.66 -7.07 2.55
N SER A 342 -19.69 -6.87 1.74
CA SER A 342 -21.04 -6.57 2.25
C SER A 342 -21.71 -7.77 2.89
N ASP A 343 -21.40 -8.98 2.46
CA ASP A 343 -21.98 -10.20 3.01
C ASP A 343 -21.23 -10.70 4.26
N GLY A 344 -20.04 -10.14 4.56
CA GLY A 344 -19.24 -10.48 5.73
C GLY A 344 -18.66 -11.89 5.71
N ILE A 345 -18.57 -12.52 4.54
CA ILE A 345 -17.87 -13.80 4.33
C ILE A 345 -16.49 -13.51 3.77
N PHE A 346 -15.47 -14.12 4.34
CA PHE A 346 -14.08 -13.94 3.89
C PHE A 346 -13.62 -15.16 3.07
N ASN A 347 -12.69 -14.93 2.14
CA ASN A 347 -12.10 -15.98 1.29
C ASN A 347 -13.12 -16.72 0.40
N ASP A 348 -14.17 -16.01 -0.02
CA ASP A 348 -15.20 -16.51 -0.95
C ASP A 348 -15.11 -15.86 -2.34
N ASP A 349 -14.17 -14.92 -2.52
CA ASP A 349 -13.94 -14.15 -3.74
C ASP A 349 -15.14 -13.28 -4.21
N ALA A 350 -16.12 -13.06 -3.32
CA ALA A 350 -17.31 -12.25 -3.58
C ALA A 350 -17.22 -10.86 -2.92
N TYR A 351 -16.48 -9.96 -3.55
CA TYR A 351 -16.19 -8.63 -3.01
C TYR A 351 -16.56 -7.52 -4.01
N GLU A 352 -17.08 -6.39 -3.52
CA GLU A 352 -17.53 -5.26 -4.35
C GLU A 352 -16.34 -4.36 -4.78
N TYR A 353 -15.25 -4.97 -5.29
CA TYR A 353 -14.07 -4.22 -5.72
C TYR A 353 -14.40 -3.23 -6.82
N ASP A 354 -15.01 -3.69 -7.92
CA ASP A 354 -15.27 -2.89 -9.13
C ASP A 354 -16.48 -1.98 -8.99
N GLU A 355 -17.46 -2.34 -8.13
CA GLU A 355 -18.71 -1.58 -7.97
C GLU A 355 -18.59 -0.46 -6.93
N VAL A 356 -17.69 -0.61 -5.95
CA VAL A 356 -17.59 0.30 -4.79
C VAL A 356 -16.18 0.79 -4.57
N GLY A 357 -15.24 -0.14 -4.36
CA GLY A 357 -13.91 0.19 -3.85
C GLY A 357 -13.04 0.94 -4.84
N ILE A 358 -12.88 0.42 -6.05
CA ILE A 358 -12.10 1.06 -7.12
C ILE A 358 -12.70 2.41 -7.52
N PRO A 359 -14.04 2.54 -7.76
CA PRO A 359 -14.64 3.83 -8.06
C PRO A 359 -14.44 4.88 -6.96
N PHE A 360 -14.50 4.48 -5.68
CA PHE A 360 -14.22 5.37 -4.55
C PHE A 360 -12.77 5.87 -4.57
N LEU A 361 -11.79 4.96 -4.67
CA LEU A 361 -10.37 5.33 -4.67
C LEU A 361 -10.00 6.20 -5.88
N ALA A 362 -10.55 5.87 -7.06
CA ALA A 362 -10.31 6.64 -8.27
C ALA A 362 -10.88 8.06 -8.14
N GLN A 363 -12.11 8.22 -7.66
CA GLN A 363 -12.74 9.54 -7.49
C GLN A 363 -12.05 10.35 -6.39
N LEU A 364 -11.65 9.73 -5.28
CA LEU A 364 -10.86 10.35 -4.22
C LEU A 364 -9.57 10.97 -4.80
N GLY A 365 -8.86 10.22 -5.63
CA GLY A 365 -7.66 10.70 -6.31
C GLY A 365 -7.93 11.88 -7.25
N ARG A 366 -9.03 11.85 -8.02
CA ARG A 366 -9.42 12.94 -8.94
C ARG A 366 -9.75 14.22 -8.19
N GLU A 367 -10.53 14.16 -7.14
CA GLU A 367 -10.91 15.35 -6.38
C GLU A 367 -9.74 16.00 -5.64
N LEU A 368 -8.82 15.19 -5.11
CA LEU A 368 -7.57 15.72 -4.52
C LEU A 368 -6.65 16.31 -5.59
N TYR A 369 -6.60 15.73 -6.79
CA TYR A 369 -5.86 16.29 -7.91
C TYR A 369 -6.42 17.64 -8.36
N GLU A 370 -7.75 17.78 -8.48
CA GLU A 370 -8.41 19.06 -8.78
C GLU A 370 -8.14 20.10 -7.69
N TYR A 371 -8.18 19.71 -6.43
CA TYR A 371 -7.77 20.59 -5.33
C TYR A 371 -6.32 21.07 -5.52
N GLU A 372 -5.39 20.18 -5.82
CA GLU A 372 -3.98 20.54 -6.03
C GLU A 372 -3.76 21.43 -7.26
N LEU A 373 -4.53 21.26 -8.34
CA LEU A 373 -4.53 22.16 -9.49
C LEU A 373 -4.99 23.57 -9.12
N SER A 374 -5.97 23.69 -8.23
CA SER A 374 -6.51 24.99 -7.78
C SER A 374 -5.62 25.71 -6.76
N ARG A 375 -4.68 24.99 -6.15
CA ARG A 375 -3.82 25.51 -5.06
C ARG A 375 -2.78 26.48 -5.61
N LYS A 376 -2.71 27.67 -5.03
CA LYS A 376 -1.61 28.62 -5.31
C LYS A 376 -0.31 28.09 -4.67
N ARG A 377 0.69 27.90 -5.47
CA ARG A 377 2.03 27.42 -5.09
C ARG A 377 3.04 28.53 -5.06
#